data_951215fb1159de22e407e517fab54099
#
_entry.id   951215fb1159de22e407e517fab54099
#
_cell.length_a   1.000
_cell.length_b   1.000
_cell.length_c   1.000
_cell.angle_alpha   90.00
_cell.angle_beta   90.00
_cell.angle_gamma   90.00
#
_symmetry.space_group_name_H-M   'P 1'
#
loop_
_entity.id
_entity.type
_entity.pdbx_description
1 polymer ?
#
loop_
_entity_poly.entity_id
_entity_poly.type
_entity_poly.pdbx_seq_one_letter_code
_entity_poly.pdbx_strand_id
1 'polypeptide(L)'
;DDKPKGNTLKLMTLHAAKGLEFDCVWMVGLEENLLPHIRAANEGLSAIDEERRLCYVGVTRARKRLVLSLALTRMKWGKAKPCKPSRFLYELTGQSEKFTEGPAKAREKVGAKPRTRRAPR
;
A
#
# COMPACT_ATOMS: atom_id res chain seq x y z
N ASP A 1 17.77 -26.57 -2.75
CA ASP A 1 18.26 -25.25 -3.19
C ASP A 1 17.97 -24.99 -4.65
N ASP A 2 16.72 -24.72 -4.92
CA ASP A 2 16.29 -24.29 -6.26
C ASP A 2 16.67 -22.83 -6.47
N LYS A 3 17.95 -22.60 -6.76
CA LYS A 3 18.34 -21.30 -7.31
C LYS A 3 17.76 -21.20 -8.72
N PRO A 4 16.87 -20.22 -8.98
CA PRO A 4 16.36 -20.07 -10.33
C PRO A 4 17.49 -19.81 -11.29
N LYS A 5 17.61 -20.65 -12.28
CA LYS A 5 18.57 -20.51 -13.37
C LYS A 5 17.97 -19.61 -14.44
N GLY A 6 18.64 -18.49 -14.76
CA GLY A 6 18.26 -17.60 -15.85
C GLY A 6 17.38 -16.41 -15.44
N ASN A 7 16.81 -15.77 -16.44
CA ASN A 7 15.93 -14.59 -16.27
C ASN A 7 14.55 -15.03 -15.80
N THR A 8 14.33 -15.00 -14.51
CA THR A 8 13.04 -15.35 -13.89
C THR A 8 12.51 -14.21 -13.07
N LEU A 9 11.19 -14.06 -13.10
CA LEU A 9 10.49 -13.20 -12.17
C LEU A 9 10.35 -13.93 -10.83
N LYS A 10 10.72 -13.25 -9.74
CA LYS A 10 10.58 -13.78 -8.39
C LYS A 10 9.45 -13.06 -7.69
N LEU A 11 8.50 -13.81 -7.15
CA LEU A 11 7.43 -13.31 -6.30
C LEU A 11 7.74 -13.70 -4.86
N MET A 12 7.73 -12.70 -3.97
CA MET A 12 8.02 -12.94 -2.57
C MET A 12 7.41 -11.87 -1.68
N THR A 13 7.35 -12.16 -0.39
CA THR A 13 6.97 -11.18 0.62
C THR A 13 8.14 -10.25 0.94
N LEU A 14 7.84 -9.09 1.53
CA LEU A 14 8.88 -8.17 2.02
C LEU A 14 9.78 -8.84 3.07
N HIS A 15 9.21 -9.66 3.96
CA HIS A 15 9.98 -10.41 4.95
C HIS A 15 10.97 -11.38 4.31
N ALA A 16 10.56 -12.07 3.25
CA ALA A 16 11.42 -13.01 2.53
C ALA A 16 12.54 -12.31 1.74
N ALA A 17 12.36 -11.05 1.39
CA ALA A 17 13.32 -10.27 0.61
C ALA A 17 14.52 -9.80 1.44
N LYS A 18 14.45 -9.88 2.76
CA LYS A 18 15.54 -9.44 3.65
C LYS A 18 16.84 -10.15 3.31
N GLY A 19 17.90 -9.37 3.14
CA GLY A 19 19.24 -9.90 2.81
C GLY A 19 19.46 -10.23 1.33
N LEU A 20 18.44 -10.08 0.50
CA LEU A 20 18.54 -10.28 -0.96
C LEU A 20 18.66 -8.94 -1.69
N GLU A 21 19.17 -8.99 -2.90
CA GLU A 21 19.25 -7.82 -3.78
C GLU A 21 18.84 -8.20 -5.20
N PHE A 22 18.20 -7.26 -5.89
CA PHE A 22 17.75 -7.43 -7.28
C PHE A 22 18.03 -6.17 -8.08
N ASP A 23 18.28 -6.32 -9.36
CA ASP A 23 18.46 -5.16 -10.23
C ASP A 23 17.18 -4.33 -10.34
N CYS A 24 16.06 -4.98 -10.47
CA CYS A 24 14.75 -4.34 -10.54
C CYS A 24 13.82 -4.93 -9.48
N VAL A 25 13.15 -4.05 -8.77
CA VAL A 25 12.11 -4.41 -7.78
C VAL A 25 10.83 -3.68 -8.10
N TRP A 26 9.74 -4.42 -8.08
CA TRP A 26 8.41 -3.86 -8.16
C TRP A 26 7.66 -4.17 -6.87
N MET A 27 7.45 -3.15 -6.05
CA MET A 27 6.65 -3.25 -4.84
C MET A 27 5.20 -2.90 -5.14
N VAL A 28 4.32 -3.84 -4.91
CA VAL A 28 2.87 -3.67 -5.10
C VAL A 28 2.17 -3.44 -3.77
N GLY A 29 0.98 -2.90 -3.81
CA GLY A 29 0.15 -2.78 -2.63
C GLY A 29 0.56 -1.67 -1.66
N LEU A 30 1.14 -0.57 -2.17
CA LEU A 30 1.49 0.60 -1.35
C LEU A 30 0.25 1.42 -0.99
N GLU A 31 -0.60 0.80 -0.18
CA GLU A 31 -1.88 1.33 0.25
C GLU A 31 -2.02 1.24 1.77
N GLU A 32 -2.69 2.21 2.36
CA GLU A 32 -3.12 2.12 3.75
C GLU A 32 -3.94 0.84 3.96
N ASN A 33 -3.82 0.22 5.11
CA ASN A 33 -4.39 -1.07 5.48
C ASN A 33 -3.70 -2.31 4.91
N LEU A 34 -2.81 -2.16 3.94
CA LEU A 34 -1.91 -3.21 3.47
C LEU A 34 -0.47 -2.97 3.90
N LEU A 35 0.05 -1.77 3.68
CA LEU A 35 1.36 -1.35 4.10
C LEU A 35 1.33 0.14 4.50
N PRO A 36 1.16 0.47 5.78
CA PRO A 36 1.09 -0.41 6.95
C PRO A 36 -0.19 -1.25 6.99
N HIS A 37 -0.07 -2.46 7.55
CA HIS A 37 -1.22 -3.32 7.76
C HIS A 37 -2.21 -2.68 8.76
N ILE A 38 -3.49 -2.92 8.55
CA ILE A 38 -4.55 -2.33 9.39
C ILE A 38 -4.36 -2.61 10.88
N ARG A 39 -3.88 -3.80 11.24
CA ARG A 39 -3.59 -4.15 12.64
C ARG A 39 -2.50 -3.26 13.22
N ALA A 40 -1.43 -3.02 12.47
CA ALA A 40 -0.34 -2.16 12.92
C ALA A 40 -0.82 -0.72 13.12
N ALA A 41 -1.64 -0.21 12.22
CA ALA A 41 -2.23 1.13 12.35
C ALA A 41 -3.09 1.27 13.61
N ASN A 42 -3.76 0.19 14.04
CA ASN A 42 -4.58 0.17 15.25
C ASN A 42 -3.78 -0.08 16.54
N GLU A 43 -2.60 -0.68 16.43
CA GLU A 43 -1.73 -0.98 17.59
C GLU A 43 -0.86 0.20 18.03
N GLY A 44 -0.72 1.21 17.19
CA GLY A 44 -0.03 2.46 17.51
C GLY A 44 1.31 2.65 16.82
N LEU A 45 2.05 3.68 17.24
CA LEU A 45 3.26 4.15 16.56
C LEU A 45 4.38 3.13 16.47
N SER A 46 4.56 2.30 17.50
CA SER A 46 5.61 1.28 17.52
C SER A 46 5.41 0.24 16.42
N ALA A 47 4.17 -0.22 16.24
CA ALA A 47 3.83 -1.18 15.19
C ALA A 47 3.95 -0.54 13.79
N ILE A 48 3.59 0.72 13.64
CA ILE A 48 3.80 1.46 12.39
C ILE A 48 5.28 1.60 12.07
N ASP A 49 6.12 1.85 13.05
CA ASP A 49 7.56 1.93 12.85
C ASP A 49 8.17 0.62 12.36
N GLU A 50 7.69 -0.51 12.86
CA GLU A 50 8.09 -1.82 12.36
C GLU A 50 7.69 -2.04 10.91
N GLU A 51 6.46 -1.67 10.54
CA GLU A 51 5.99 -1.72 9.15
C GLU A 51 6.78 -0.77 8.26
N ARG A 52 7.15 0.39 8.77
CA ARG A 52 8.01 1.35 8.06
C ARG A 52 9.38 0.75 7.75
N ARG A 53 10.01 0.09 8.73
CA ARG A 53 11.27 -0.62 8.52
C ARG A 53 11.15 -1.69 7.45
N LEU A 54 10.07 -2.45 7.48
CA LEU A 54 9.78 -3.47 6.48
C LEU A 54 9.64 -2.86 5.06
N CYS A 55 8.96 -1.73 4.95
CA CYS A 55 8.85 -1.00 3.70
C CYS A 55 10.22 -0.57 3.17
N TYR A 56 11.06 0.01 4.01
CA TYR A 56 12.40 0.44 3.63
C TYR A 56 13.32 -0.74 3.29
N VAL A 57 13.16 -1.88 3.96
CA VAL A 57 13.85 -3.11 3.55
C VAL A 57 13.49 -3.46 2.11
N GLY A 58 12.21 -3.45 1.76
CA GLY A 58 11.77 -3.71 0.39
C GLY A 58 12.36 -2.74 -0.63
N VAL A 59 12.29 -1.46 -0.34
CA VAL A 59 12.84 -0.39 -1.22
C VAL A 59 14.34 -0.55 -1.44
N THR A 60 15.09 -0.89 -0.41
CA THR A 60 16.55 -1.03 -0.48
C THR A 60 17.03 -2.33 -1.12
N ARG A 61 16.11 -3.23 -1.51
CA ARG A 61 16.48 -4.43 -2.29
C ARG A 61 16.76 -4.13 -3.75
N ALA A 62 16.32 -2.99 -4.25
CA ALA A 62 16.56 -2.58 -5.63
C ALA A 62 17.97 -1.99 -5.81
N ARG A 63 18.72 -2.56 -6.74
CA ARG A 63 20.04 -2.03 -7.10
C ARG A 63 19.98 -0.94 -8.16
N LYS A 64 19.10 -1.07 -9.13
CA LYS A 64 19.05 -0.20 -10.32
C LYS A 64 17.70 0.47 -10.51
N ARG A 65 16.62 -0.26 -10.35
CA ARG A 65 15.27 0.24 -10.62
C ARG A 65 14.28 -0.21 -9.58
N LEU A 66 13.48 0.74 -9.11
CA LEU A 66 12.38 0.50 -8.18
C LEU A 66 11.09 1.04 -8.79
N VAL A 67 10.08 0.20 -8.86
CA VAL A 67 8.72 0.58 -9.23
C VAL A 67 7.82 0.38 -8.03
N LEU A 68 7.08 1.41 -7.69
CA LEU A 68 6.10 1.41 -6.60
C LEU A 68 4.70 1.51 -7.20
N SER A 69 3.81 0.62 -6.82
CA SER A 69 2.46 0.62 -7.34
C SER A 69 1.41 0.47 -6.25
N LEU A 70 0.23 1.00 -6.54
CA LEU A 70 -0.93 0.90 -5.66
C LEU A 70 -2.20 0.73 -6.49
N ALA A 71 -3.22 0.16 -5.89
CA ALA A 71 -4.54 0.11 -6.47
C ALA A 71 -5.39 1.26 -5.94
N LEU A 72 -6.21 1.86 -6.79
CA LEU A 72 -7.17 2.89 -6.35
C LEU A 72 -8.40 2.28 -5.71
N THR A 73 -8.74 1.06 -6.12
CA THR A 73 -9.85 0.29 -5.56
C THR A 73 -9.46 -1.18 -5.44
N ARG A 74 -10.01 -1.85 -4.44
CA ARG A 74 -9.87 -3.30 -4.27
C ARG A 74 -11.22 -3.93 -3.97
N MET A 75 -11.41 -5.13 -4.49
CA MET A 75 -12.56 -5.96 -4.14
C MET A 75 -12.37 -6.56 -2.75
N LYS A 76 -13.31 -6.27 -1.86
CA LYS A 76 -13.41 -6.90 -0.54
C LYS A 76 -14.85 -7.33 -0.30
N TRP A 77 -15.02 -8.62 0.00
CA TRP A 77 -16.35 -9.15 0.29
C TRP A 77 -17.37 -8.91 -0.83
N GLY A 78 -16.93 -9.05 -2.09
CA GLY A 78 -17.77 -8.83 -3.27
C GLY A 78 -18.05 -7.37 -3.60
N LYS A 79 -17.43 -6.41 -2.90
CA LYS A 79 -17.60 -4.97 -3.14
C LYS A 79 -16.28 -4.30 -3.47
N ALA A 80 -16.31 -3.40 -4.46
CA ALA A 80 -15.18 -2.52 -4.73
C ALA A 80 -15.09 -1.45 -3.62
N LYS A 81 -13.93 -1.37 -2.96
CA LYS A 81 -13.65 -0.37 -1.92
C LYS A 81 -12.51 0.54 -2.35
N PRO A 82 -12.64 1.87 -2.15
CA PRO A 82 -11.56 2.78 -2.44
C PRO A 82 -10.36 2.51 -1.52
N CYS A 83 -9.16 2.65 -2.08
CA CYS A 83 -7.91 2.56 -1.36
C CYS A 83 -7.27 3.93 -1.24
N LYS A 84 -6.53 4.14 -0.15
CA LYS A 84 -5.68 5.32 0.01
C LYS A 84 -4.24 4.94 -0.27
N PRO A 85 -3.44 5.82 -0.90
CA PRO A 85 -2.00 5.61 -0.97
C PRO A 85 -1.40 5.45 0.42
N SER A 86 -0.42 4.55 0.53
CA SER A 86 0.32 4.34 1.77
C SER A 86 0.98 5.63 2.26
N ARG A 87 0.96 5.86 3.58
CA ARG A 87 1.74 6.93 4.20
C ARG A 87 3.23 6.82 3.86
N PHE A 88 3.74 5.61 3.69
CA PHE A 88 5.14 5.37 3.33
C PHE A 88 5.46 5.82 1.92
N LEU A 89 4.50 5.75 0.99
CA LEU A 89 4.67 6.30 -0.34
C LEU A 89 4.89 7.82 -0.29
N TYR A 90 4.12 8.53 0.51
CA TYR A 90 4.31 9.96 0.72
C TYR A 90 5.66 10.28 1.39
N GLU A 91 6.07 9.48 2.36
CA GLU A 91 7.39 9.64 2.99
C GLU A 91 8.53 9.43 2.00
N LEU A 92 8.45 8.35 1.18
CA LEU A 92 9.46 8.03 0.17
C LEU A 92 9.61 9.10 -0.91
N THR A 93 8.52 9.80 -1.22
CA THR A 93 8.50 10.86 -2.24
C THR A 93 8.70 12.27 -1.66
N GLY A 94 8.96 12.38 -0.36
CA GLY A 94 9.14 13.67 0.31
C GLY A 94 7.87 14.51 0.44
N GLN A 95 6.71 13.86 0.47
CA GLN A 95 5.40 14.51 0.51
C GLN A 95 4.58 14.11 1.74
N SER A 96 5.25 13.87 2.86
CA SER A 96 4.61 13.43 4.11
C SER A 96 3.45 14.31 4.56
N GLU A 97 3.54 15.61 4.30
CA GLU A 97 2.50 16.59 4.62
C GLU A 97 1.19 16.38 3.83
N LYS A 98 1.24 15.67 2.73
CA LYS A 98 0.04 15.36 1.92
C LYS A 98 -0.74 14.17 2.46
N PHE A 99 -0.15 13.43 3.38
CA PHE A 99 -0.87 12.33 4.03
C PHE A 99 -1.83 12.91 5.07
N THR A 100 -3.09 12.57 4.93
CA THR A 100 -4.13 12.93 5.91
C THR A 100 -4.63 11.67 6.60
N GLU A 101 -4.44 11.61 7.91
CA GLU A 101 -5.12 10.61 8.73
C GLU A 101 -6.61 10.94 8.73
N GLY A 102 -7.36 10.17 8.03
CA GLY A 102 -8.80 10.29 8.06
C GLY A 102 -9.43 8.97 7.62
N PRO A 103 -10.53 8.56 8.23
CA PRO A 103 -11.18 7.33 7.80
C PRO A 103 -11.57 7.46 6.33
N ALA A 104 -11.29 6.40 5.56
CA ALA A 104 -11.74 6.28 4.18
C ALA A 104 -13.26 6.52 4.05
N LYS A 105 -13.99 6.36 5.14
CA LYS A 105 -15.43 6.66 5.28
C LYS A 105 -15.81 8.13 5.05
N ALA A 106 -14.92 9.09 5.30
CA ALA A 106 -15.22 10.50 5.09
C ALA A 106 -15.24 10.88 3.60
N ARG A 107 -14.52 10.17 2.75
CA ARG A 107 -14.54 10.38 1.29
C ARG A 107 -15.73 9.72 0.60
N GLU A 108 -16.25 8.63 1.13
CA GLU A 108 -17.49 8.03 0.61
C GLU A 108 -18.70 8.97 0.74
N LYS A 109 -18.74 9.80 1.79
CA LYS A 109 -19.83 10.75 1.99
C LYS A 109 -19.76 11.97 1.08
N VAL A 110 -18.58 12.35 0.60
CA VAL A 110 -18.41 13.52 -0.27
C VAL A 110 -18.68 13.18 -1.74
N GLY A 111 -18.53 11.92 -2.13
CA GLY A 111 -18.82 11.44 -3.49
C GLY A 111 -20.25 10.96 -3.73
N ALA A 112 -21.05 10.80 -2.69
CA ALA A 112 -22.45 10.45 -2.83
C ALA A 112 -23.27 11.71 -3.09
N LYS A 113 -23.53 12.00 -4.36
CA LYS A 113 -24.63 12.94 -4.70
C LYS A 113 -25.90 12.47 -4.01
N PRO A 114 -26.62 13.34 -3.29
CA PRO A 114 -27.90 12.97 -2.74
C PRO A 114 -28.81 12.54 -3.90
N ARG A 115 -29.24 11.30 -3.85
CA ARG A 115 -30.32 10.84 -4.72
C ARG A 115 -31.54 11.68 -4.35
N THR A 116 -31.87 12.65 -5.16
CA THR A 116 -33.15 13.29 -5.05
C THR A 116 -34.22 12.21 -5.22
N ARG A 117 -34.86 11.86 -4.12
CA ARG A 117 -36.09 11.09 -4.17
C ARG A 117 -37.09 11.93 -4.96
N ARG A 118 -37.37 11.52 -6.18
CA ARG A 118 -38.58 12.01 -6.83
C ARG A 118 -39.76 11.61 -5.97
N ALA A 119 -40.48 12.60 -5.50
CA ALA A 119 -41.75 12.35 -4.83
C ALA A 119 -42.67 11.60 -5.79
N PRO A 120 -43.39 10.58 -5.32
CA PRO A 120 -44.42 9.94 -6.15
C PRO A 120 -45.51 10.95 -6.46
N ARG A 121 -45.89 10.99 -7.73
CA ARG A 121 -47.09 11.71 -8.15
C ARG A 121 -48.33 10.99 -7.67
#